data_eb3d44ffaea764060745de8d7473ceb6
#
_entry.id   eb3d44ffaea764060745de8d7473ceb6
#
_cell.length_a   1.000
_cell.length_b   1.000
_cell.length_c   1.000
_cell.angle_alpha   90.00
_cell.angle_beta   90.00
_cell.angle_gamma   90.00
#
_symmetry.space_group_name_H-M   'P 1'
#
loop_
_entity.id
_entity.type
_entity.pdbx_description
1 polymer ?
#
loop_
_entity_poly.entity_id
_entity_poly.type
_entity_poly.pdbx_seq_one_letter_code
_entity_poly.pdbx_strand_id
1 'polypeptide(L)'
;MLFGAAALALLGSTAAACGSPPPPPEVDELAAQLDRARADSRLAADAAAATPPPPTAQALAAVASERAAHARALSDELVRIVGKDAPTTTATSTTAQPAKAPTTEEVIAALRESADSAGQLAVKQSGYRAGLLGSIAASCTAGYTVALVPPKAAQ
;
A
#
# COMPACT_ATOMS: atom_id res chain seq x y z
N MET A 1 73.43 -25.27 -16.02
CA MET A 1 72.59 -25.64 -14.86
C MET A 1 71.22 -24.92 -15.02
N LEU A 2 70.22 -25.69 -15.41
CA LEU A 2 68.85 -25.20 -15.62
C LEU A 2 68.08 -25.24 -14.29
N PHE A 3 67.43 -24.15 -13.95
CA PHE A 3 66.35 -24.17 -12.95
C PHE A 3 65.08 -23.66 -13.58
N GLY A 4 64.17 -24.55 -13.78
CA GLY A 4 62.80 -24.25 -14.20
C GLY A 4 61.97 -23.78 -13.05
N ALA A 5 61.28 -22.65 -13.21
CA ALA A 5 60.24 -22.19 -12.30
C ALA A 5 58.86 -22.53 -12.89
N ALA A 6 58.14 -23.43 -12.25
CA ALA A 6 56.76 -23.77 -12.57
C ALA A 6 55.85 -22.74 -11.94
N ALA A 7 55.13 -21.96 -12.76
CA ALA A 7 54.09 -21.04 -12.30
C ALA A 7 52.74 -21.82 -12.25
N LEU A 8 52.24 -22.02 -11.05
CA LEU A 8 50.90 -22.52 -10.78
C LEU A 8 49.87 -21.40 -10.99
N ALA A 9 49.11 -21.42 -12.06
CA ALA A 9 47.99 -20.53 -12.25
C ALA A 9 46.78 -21.08 -11.45
N LEU A 10 46.43 -20.39 -10.36
CA LEU A 10 45.21 -20.63 -9.63
C LEU A 10 44.03 -19.94 -10.36
N LEU A 11 43.27 -20.73 -11.10
CA LEU A 11 41.99 -20.32 -11.66
C LEU A 11 40.98 -20.15 -10.50
N GLY A 12 40.84 -18.95 -10.05
CA GLY A 12 39.76 -18.57 -9.13
C GLY A 12 38.42 -18.58 -9.86
N SER A 13 37.61 -19.61 -9.62
CA SER A 13 36.22 -19.65 -10.06
C SER A 13 35.41 -18.64 -9.26
N THR A 14 35.18 -17.46 -9.82
CA THR A 14 34.17 -16.54 -9.30
C THR A 14 32.80 -17.12 -9.63
N ALA A 15 32.17 -17.78 -8.64
CA ALA A 15 30.74 -18.10 -8.68
C ALA A 15 29.99 -16.77 -8.74
N ALA A 16 29.56 -16.36 -9.94
CA ALA A 16 28.60 -15.28 -10.11
C ALA A 16 27.30 -15.74 -9.44
N ALA A 17 27.04 -15.25 -8.24
CA ALA A 17 25.74 -15.36 -7.61
C ALA A 17 24.76 -14.60 -8.50
N CYS A 18 23.95 -15.33 -9.29
CA CYS A 18 22.82 -14.80 -10.03
C CYS A 18 21.71 -14.45 -9.01
N GLY A 19 21.94 -13.46 -8.18
CA GLY A 19 20.89 -12.79 -7.42
C GLY A 19 20.19 -11.83 -8.36
N SER A 20 18.86 -11.91 -8.46
CA SER A 20 18.08 -10.87 -9.14
C SER A 20 18.44 -9.51 -8.51
N PRO A 21 18.64 -8.47 -9.31
CA PRO A 21 18.88 -7.13 -8.75
C PRO A 21 17.71 -6.75 -7.83
N PRO A 22 17.95 -6.02 -6.75
CA PRO A 22 16.88 -5.55 -5.88
C PRO A 22 15.86 -4.75 -6.70
N PRO A 23 14.56 -4.86 -6.39
CA PRO A 23 13.55 -4.10 -7.08
C PRO A 23 13.84 -2.60 -6.98
N PRO A 24 13.44 -1.79 -7.98
CA PRO A 24 13.58 -0.35 -7.92
C PRO A 24 12.87 0.22 -6.67
N PRO A 25 13.41 1.25 -6.01
CA PRO A 25 12.82 1.83 -4.79
C PRO A 25 11.33 2.23 -4.94
N GLU A 26 10.93 2.63 -6.13
CA GLU A 26 9.54 2.96 -6.48
C GLU A 26 8.57 1.78 -6.35
N VAL A 27 9.04 0.54 -6.49
CA VAL A 27 8.23 -0.67 -6.29
C VAL A 27 7.88 -0.84 -4.83
N ASP A 28 8.84 -0.65 -3.94
CA ASP A 28 8.62 -0.74 -2.49
C ASP A 28 7.69 0.37 -1.99
N GLU A 29 7.84 1.59 -2.51
CA GLU A 29 6.96 2.71 -2.19
C GLU A 29 5.50 2.45 -2.63
N LEU A 30 5.28 1.89 -3.84
CA LEU A 30 3.96 1.50 -4.33
C LEU A 30 3.39 0.30 -3.56
N ALA A 31 4.21 -0.68 -3.19
CA ALA A 31 3.80 -1.81 -2.38
C ALA A 31 3.32 -1.34 -0.99
N ALA A 32 4.01 -0.38 -0.38
CA ALA A 32 3.57 0.22 0.87
C ALA A 32 2.21 0.93 0.74
N GLN A 33 1.93 1.61 -0.39
CA GLN A 33 0.61 2.20 -0.66
C GLN A 33 -0.48 1.14 -0.83
N LEU A 34 -0.16 0.01 -1.48
CA LEU A 34 -1.06 -1.13 -1.61
C LEU A 34 -1.44 -1.71 -0.25
N ASP A 35 -0.46 -1.92 0.62
CA ASP A 35 -0.70 -2.47 1.97
C ASP A 35 -1.54 -1.53 2.82
N ARG A 36 -1.27 -0.23 2.73
CA ARG A 36 -2.08 0.81 3.39
C ARG A 36 -3.52 0.79 2.88
N ALA A 37 -3.72 0.71 1.56
CA ALA A 37 -5.06 0.66 0.98
C ALA A 37 -5.87 -0.58 1.44
N ARG A 38 -5.20 -1.73 1.55
CA ARG A 38 -5.80 -2.96 2.08
C ARG A 38 -6.13 -2.86 3.57
N ALA A 39 -5.25 -2.27 4.36
CA ALA A 39 -5.46 -2.06 5.79
C ALA A 39 -6.65 -1.12 6.05
N ASP A 40 -6.71 0.00 5.36
CA ASP A 40 -7.81 0.97 5.48
C ASP A 40 -9.15 0.37 5.04
N SER A 41 -9.15 -0.44 3.96
CA SER A 41 -10.36 -1.12 3.52
C SER A 41 -10.92 -2.05 4.60
N ARG A 42 -10.04 -2.85 5.25
CA ARG A 42 -10.46 -3.73 6.35
C ARG A 42 -10.92 -2.92 7.56
N LEU A 43 -10.15 -1.91 7.97
CA LEU A 43 -10.49 -1.06 9.10
C LEU A 43 -11.87 -0.40 8.94
N ALA A 44 -12.17 0.13 7.75
CA ALA A 44 -13.46 0.76 7.45
C ALA A 44 -14.60 -0.27 7.41
N ALA A 45 -14.36 -1.48 6.88
CA ALA A 45 -15.35 -2.55 6.88
C ALA A 45 -15.67 -3.04 8.30
N ASP A 46 -14.66 -3.21 9.14
CA ASP A 46 -14.82 -3.63 10.54
C ASP A 46 -15.55 -2.54 11.35
N ALA A 47 -15.23 -1.27 11.12
CA ALA A 47 -15.92 -0.14 11.74
C ALA A 47 -17.40 -0.06 11.29
N ALA A 48 -17.70 -0.34 10.02
CA ALA A 48 -19.07 -0.40 9.51
C ALA A 48 -19.88 -1.53 10.17
N ALA A 49 -19.22 -2.68 10.41
CA ALA A 49 -19.83 -3.84 11.06
C ALA A 49 -20.05 -3.65 12.58
N ALA A 50 -19.39 -2.68 13.20
CA ALA A 50 -19.49 -2.37 14.63
C ALA A 50 -20.81 -1.66 15.02
N THR A 51 -21.79 -1.65 14.14
CA THR A 51 -23.15 -1.10 14.37
C THR A 51 -23.20 0.41 14.67
N PRO A 52 -22.50 1.26 13.91
CA PRO A 52 -22.73 2.69 13.99
C PRO A 52 -24.11 3.05 13.43
N PRO A 53 -24.63 4.29 13.62
CA PRO A 53 -25.86 4.73 12.99
C PRO A 53 -25.86 4.45 11.47
N PRO A 54 -27.02 4.10 10.86
CA PRO A 54 -27.08 3.65 9.47
C PRO A 54 -26.39 4.58 8.45
N PRO A 55 -26.48 5.91 8.52
CA PRO A 55 -25.76 6.79 7.59
C PRO A 55 -24.24 6.64 7.70
N THR A 56 -23.72 6.51 8.93
CA THR A 56 -22.29 6.32 9.19
C THR A 56 -21.81 4.94 8.72
N ALA A 57 -22.61 3.88 8.99
CA ALA A 57 -22.30 2.54 8.51
C ALA A 57 -22.21 2.49 6.98
N GLN A 58 -23.13 3.16 6.28
CA GLN A 58 -23.13 3.25 4.83
C GLN A 58 -21.92 4.01 4.30
N ALA A 59 -21.55 5.12 4.92
CA ALA A 59 -20.37 5.89 4.55
C ALA A 59 -19.08 5.09 4.76
N LEU A 60 -18.95 4.38 5.88
CA LEU A 60 -17.81 3.49 6.16
C LEU A 60 -17.72 2.35 5.16
N ALA A 61 -18.84 1.74 4.79
CA ALA A 61 -18.86 0.69 3.76
C ALA A 61 -18.46 1.22 2.38
N ALA A 62 -18.86 2.44 2.03
CA ALA A 62 -18.41 3.11 0.81
C ALA A 62 -16.89 3.33 0.81
N VAL A 63 -16.34 3.86 1.90
CA VAL A 63 -14.89 4.04 2.10
C VAL A 63 -14.15 2.69 1.97
N ALA A 64 -14.65 1.63 2.60
CA ALA A 64 -14.07 0.30 2.49
C ALA A 64 -14.00 -0.19 1.03
N SER A 65 -15.08 0.02 0.27
CA SER A 65 -15.15 -0.34 -1.16
C SER A 65 -14.18 0.47 -2.02
N GLU A 66 -14.09 1.78 -1.79
CA GLU A 66 -13.13 2.65 -2.50
C GLU A 66 -11.68 2.24 -2.21
N ARG A 67 -11.34 2.01 -0.93
CA ARG A 67 -9.99 1.58 -0.58
C ARG A 67 -9.65 0.21 -1.16
N ALA A 68 -10.60 -0.70 -1.27
CA ALA A 68 -10.42 -1.96 -1.98
C ALA A 68 -10.17 -1.74 -3.49
N ALA A 69 -10.83 -0.76 -4.11
CA ALA A 69 -10.60 -0.40 -5.51
C ALA A 69 -9.19 0.20 -5.71
N HIS A 70 -8.74 1.08 -4.80
CA HIS A 70 -7.38 1.62 -4.80
C HIS A 70 -6.33 0.50 -4.67
N ALA A 71 -6.57 -0.47 -3.78
CA ALA A 71 -5.67 -1.62 -3.62
C ALA A 71 -5.55 -2.44 -4.92
N ARG A 72 -6.67 -2.66 -5.63
CA ARG A 72 -6.63 -3.33 -6.94
C ARG A 72 -5.80 -2.55 -7.96
N ALA A 73 -6.07 -1.25 -8.10
CA ALA A 73 -5.34 -0.41 -9.06
C ALA A 73 -3.83 -0.36 -8.79
N LEU A 74 -3.42 -0.30 -7.51
CA LEU A 74 -2.01 -0.34 -7.10
C LEU A 74 -1.39 -1.72 -7.37
N SER A 75 -2.14 -2.81 -7.14
CA SER A 75 -1.69 -4.17 -7.44
C SER A 75 -1.48 -4.36 -8.94
N ASP A 76 -2.40 -3.89 -9.77
CA ASP A 76 -2.32 -3.97 -11.23
C ASP A 76 -1.11 -3.17 -11.75
N GLU A 77 -0.84 -2.00 -11.17
CA GLU A 77 0.32 -1.20 -11.52
C GLU A 77 1.64 -1.89 -11.12
N LEU A 78 1.71 -2.50 -9.94
CA LEU A 78 2.87 -3.29 -9.53
C LEU A 78 3.12 -4.46 -10.50
N VAL A 79 2.08 -5.21 -10.87
CA VAL A 79 2.19 -6.27 -11.87
C VAL A 79 2.68 -5.73 -13.22
N ARG A 80 2.24 -4.54 -13.62
CA ARG A 80 2.68 -3.88 -14.86
C ARG A 80 4.18 -3.52 -14.83
N ILE A 81 4.72 -3.15 -13.66
CA ILE A 81 6.13 -2.75 -13.51
C ILE A 81 7.05 -3.97 -13.43
N VAL A 82 6.72 -4.94 -12.57
CA VAL A 82 7.63 -6.06 -12.25
C VAL A 82 7.14 -7.41 -12.77
N GLY A 83 5.99 -7.46 -13.43
CA GLY A 83 5.45 -8.69 -13.96
C GLY A 83 5.04 -9.68 -12.88
N LYS A 84 5.38 -10.96 -13.09
CA LYS A 84 5.00 -12.05 -12.17
C LYS A 84 5.70 -11.99 -10.82
N ASP A 85 6.78 -11.22 -10.73
CA ASP A 85 7.58 -11.03 -9.52
C ASP A 85 7.04 -9.87 -8.65
N ALA A 86 5.83 -9.38 -8.96
CA ALA A 86 5.16 -8.38 -8.13
C ALA A 86 5.08 -8.87 -6.69
N PRO A 87 5.44 -8.03 -5.69
CA PRO A 87 5.31 -8.39 -4.28
C PRO A 87 3.86 -8.75 -3.99
N THR A 88 3.59 -10.05 -3.90
CA THR A 88 2.34 -10.52 -3.31
C THR A 88 2.52 -10.39 -1.80
N THR A 89 2.18 -9.23 -1.26
CA THR A 89 2.09 -9.10 0.18
C THR A 89 1.03 -10.07 0.65
N THR A 90 1.52 -11.18 1.17
CA THR A 90 0.69 -12.12 1.92
C THR A 90 0.22 -11.32 3.13
N ALA A 91 -1.05 -10.92 3.13
CA ALA A 91 -1.67 -10.41 4.33
C ALA A 91 -1.43 -11.48 5.40
N THR A 92 -0.49 -11.24 6.31
CA THR A 92 -0.36 -12.03 7.51
C THR A 92 -1.67 -11.77 8.26
N SER A 93 -2.61 -12.68 8.08
CA SER A 93 -3.81 -12.73 8.89
C SER A 93 -3.35 -13.07 10.30
N THR A 94 -2.89 -12.07 11.02
CA THR A 94 -2.82 -12.16 12.47
C THR A 94 -4.28 -12.19 12.90
N THR A 95 -4.79 -13.39 13.16
CA THR A 95 -6.07 -13.64 13.79
C THR A 95 -5.95 -13.27 15.27
N ALA A 96 -5.58 -12.02 15.53
CA ALA A 96 -5.81 -11.39 16.81
C ALA A 96 -7.17 -10.71 16.67
N GLN A 97 -8.18 -11.35 17.23
CA GLN A 97 -9.49 -10.72 17.39
C GLN A 97 -9.26 -9.35 18.06
N PRO A 98 -9.64 -8.23 17.43
CA PRO A 98 -9.42 -6.93 18.04
C PRO A 98 -10.19 -6.92 19.37
N ALA A 99 -9.51 -6.60 20.45
CA ALA A 99 -10.10 -6.50 21.80
C ALA A 99 -11.21 -5.42 21.85
N LYS A 100 -11.28 -4.57 20.82
CA LYS A 100 -12.26 -3.51 20.65
C LYS A 100 -12.53 -3.30 19.15
N ALA A 101 -13.80 -3.13 18.79
CA ALA A 101 -14.18 -2.79 17.43
C ALA A 101 -13.62 -1.42 17.01
N PRO A 102 -13.15 -1.27 15.75
CA PRO A 102 -12.66 0.02 15.26
C PRO A 102 -13.71 1.11 15.26
N THR A 103 -13.28 2.35 15.44
CA THR A 103 -14.14 3.53 15.46
C THR A 103 -14.07 4.31 14.15
N THR A 104 -15.05 5.18 13.91
CA THR A 104 -15.03 6.12 12.76
C THR A 104 -13.82 7.06 12.83
N GLU A 105 -13.41 7.49 14.03
CA GLU A 105 -12.27 8.36 14.24
C GLU A 105 -10.94 7.68 13.85
N GLU A 106 -10.81 6.39 14.12
CA GLU A 106 -9.64 5.59 13.69
C GLU A 106 -9.58 5.48 12.16
N VAL A 107 -10.73 5.30 11.49
CA VAL A 107 -10.80 5.32 10.01
C VAL A 107 -10.43 6.70 9.47
N ILE A 108 -10.94 7.78 10.06
CA ILE A 108 -10.58 9.15 9.68
C ILE A 108 -9.07 9.40 9.80
N ALA A 109 -8.46 8.94 10.89
CA ALA A 109 -7.02 9.07 11.09
C ALA A 109 -6.22 8.30 10.03
N ALA A 110 -6.62 7.06 9.74
CA ALA A 110 -5.99 6.25 8.70
C ALA A 110 -6.11 6.87 7.30
N LEU A 111 -7.28 7.43 6.96
CA LEU A 111 -7.46 8.12 5.68
C LEU A 111 -6.61 9.38 5.54
N ARG A 112 -6.39 10.13 6.63
CA ARG A 112 -5.47 11.29 6.63
C ARG A 112 -4.05 10.87 6.33
N GLU A 113 -3.54 9.85 7.02
CA GLU A 113 -2.21 9.31 6.76
C GLU A 113 -2.08 8.79 5.33
N SER A 114 -3.11 8.13 4.82
CA SER A 114 -3.15 7.63 3.44
C SER A 114 -3.16 8.76 2.41
N ALA A 115 -3.92 9.84 2.64
CA ALA A 115 -3.93 11.01 1.78
C ALA A 115 -2.57 11.68 1.72
N ASP A 116 -1.95 11.92 2.88
CA ASP A 116 -0.65 12.57 3.00
C ASP A 116 0.45 11.72 2.33
N SER A 117 0.47 10.41 2.61
CA SER A 117 1.45 9.48 2.05
C SER A 117 1.34 9.37 0.52
N ALA A 118 0.12 9.20 0.01
CA ALA A 118 -0.12 9.12 -1.42
C ALA A 118 0.21 10.45 -2.14
N GLY A 119 -0.16 11.60 -1.54
CA GLY A 119 0.16 12.91 -2.07
C GLY A 119 1.66 13.19 -2.14
N GLN A 120 2.41 12.84 -1.08
CA GLN A 120 3.86 12.97 -1.06
C GLN A 120 4.54 12.07 -2.10
N LEU A 121 4.01 10.88 -2.32
CA LEU A 121 4.55 9.98 -3.33
C LEU A 121 4.17 10.43 -4.74
N ALA A 122 2.97 10.98 -4.95
CA ALA A 122 2.52 11.44 -6.26
C ALA A 122 3.46 12.47 -6.90
N VAL A 123 4.00 13.41 -6.11
CA VAL A 123 4.92 14.46 -6.61
C VAL A 123 6.29 13.92 -7.00
N LYS A 124 6.64 12.72 -6.56
CA LYS A 124 7.90 12.03 -6.93
C LYS A 124 7.73 11.16 -8.18
N GLN A 125 6.51 10.91 -8.60
CA GLN A 125 6.18 10.05 -9.74
C GLN A 125 5.83 10.86 -10.98
N SER A 126 5.64 10.20 -12.11
CA SER A 126 5.22 10.82 -13.36
C SER A 126 4.15 9.99 -14.07
N GLY A 127 3.47 10.62 -15.05
CA GLY A 127 2.49 9.95 -15.89
C GLY A 127 1.35 9.29 -15.08
N TYR A 128 1.00 8.08 -15.45
CA TYR A 128 -0.12 7.34 -14.85
C TYR A 128 0.03 7.16 -13.32
N ARG A 129 1.23 6.87 -12.82
CA ARG A 129 1.47 6.66 -11.39
C ARG A 129 1.22 7.92 -10.57
N ALA A 130 1.68 9.07 -11.04
CA ALA A 130 1.38 10.34 -10.39
C ALA A 130 -0.13 10.62 -10.33
N GLY A 131 -0.84 10.36 -11.43
CA GLY A 131 -2.30 10.51 -11.51
C GLY A 131 -3.04 9.54 -10.57
N LEU A 132 -2.64 8.27 -10.54
CA LEU A 132 -3.23 7.27 -9.65
C LEU A 132 -3.06 7.67 -8.17
N LEU A 133 -1.84 8.01 -7.76
CA LEU A 133 -1.56 8.41 -6.38
C LEU A 133 -2.26 9.72 -6.00
N GLY A 134 -2.31 10.69 -6.92
CA GLY A 134 -3.07 11.93 -6.73
C GLY A 134 -4.57 11.70 -6.55
N SER A 135 -5.15 10.78 -7.33
CA SER A 135 -6.57 10.40 -7.19
C SER A 135 -6.85 9.69 -5.86
N ILE A 136 -5.93 8.83 -5.40
CA ILE A 136 -6.02 8.17 -4.10
C ILE A 136 -5.97 9.22 -2.97
N ALA A 137 -5.04 10.18 -3.04
CA ALA A 137 -4.94 11.24 -2.05
C ALA A 137 -6.23 12.09 -1.98
N ALA A 138 -6.78 12.45 -3.14
CA ALA A 138 -8.02 13.23 -3.22
C ALA A 138 -9.23 12.47 -2.66
N SER A 139 -9.38 11.18 -3.02
CA SER A 139 -10.47 10.34 -2.51
C SER A 139 -10.37 10.15 -1.00
N CYS A 140 -9.18 9.86 -0.45
CA CYS A 140 -8.99 9.77 1.00
C CYS A 140 -9.33 11.09 1.69
N THR A 141 -8.94 12.24 1.10
CA THR A 141 -9.27 13.56 1.63
C THR A 141 -10.78 13.79 1.66
N ALA A 142 -11.50 13.46 0.60
CA ALA A 142 -12.95 13.54 0.56
C ALA A 142 -13.61 12.61 1.61
N GLY A 143 -13.05 11.42 1.79
CA GLY A 143 -13.51 10.45 2.80
C GLY A 143 -13.51 11.05 4.21
N TYR A 144 -12.40 11.60 4.66
CA TYR A 144 -12.29 12.12 6.02
C TYR A 144 -12.83 13.54 6.21
N THR A 145 -12.99 14.35 5.14
CA THR A 145 -13.49 15.73 5.26
C THR A 145 -14.99 15.86 5.00
N VAL A 146 -15.57 14.92 4.26
CA VAL A 146 -16.95 15.00 3.80
C VAL A 146 -17.75 13.74 4.19
N ALA A 147 -17.29 12.56 3.76
CA ALA A 147 -18.10 11.35 3.86
C ALA A 147 -18.30 10.89 5.32
N LEU A 148 -17.26 10.99 6.16
CA LEU A 148 -17.27 10.54 7.55
C LEU A 148 -17.49 11.66 8.58
N VAL A 149 -17.67 12.90 8.12
CA VAL A 149 -18.02 14.01 9.03
C VAL A 149 -19.51 13.96 9.32
N PRO A 150 -19.93 13.96 10.60
CA PRO A 150 -21.35 14.02 10.94
C PRO A 150 -21.99 15.27 10.33
N PRO A 151 -23.21 15.19 9.79
CA PRO A 151 -23.91 16.36 9.31
C PRO A 151 -24.04 17.36 10.44
N LYS A 152 -23.63 18.61 10.18
CA LYS A 152 -23.78 19.69 11.15
C LYS A 152 -25.27 19.83 11.45
N ALA A 153 -25.64 19.70 12.73
CA ALA A 153 -27.03 19.88 13.13
C ALA A 153 -27.51 21.23 12.59
N ALA A 154 -28.61 21.23 11.84
CA ALA A 154 -29.27 22.44 11.37
C ALA A 154 -29.71 23.21 12.63
N GLN A 155 -29.09 24.40 12.81
CA GLN A 155 -29.49 25.37 13.85
C GLN A 155 -30.71 26.13 13.37
#